data_3ec62144fd0e35efbe345f20a61eb020
#
_entry.id   3ec62144fd0e35efbe345f20a61eb020
#
_cell.length_a   1.000
_cell.length_b   1.000
_cell.length_c   1.000
_cell.angle_alpha   90.00
_cell.angle_beta   90.00
_cell.angle_gamma   90.00
#
_symmetry.space_group_name_H-M   'P 1'
#
loop_
_entity.id
_entity.type
_entity.pdbx_description
1 polymer ?
#
loop_
_entity_poly.entity_id
_entity_poly.type
_entity_poly.pdbx_seq_one_letter_code
_entity_poly.pdbx_strand_id
1 'polypeptide(L)'
;MDRRTVLKGFAATGAVAATSGRLAAPAVAQGAAARTLKFVPQANLANFDPIWGTQYVVRNASVLVWDTLYGFDDNLQPQRQMIESEETSSDGLTWTFKLRPDLKFHDGEPVRAKDVTASLTRWMSRDPLGLMLKAIHQDFTGIDDRNFKWVLKKPYPKMLLALAKNSTPMAFIMPERMAKTDPFKQIEEYVGSGPMKFVRNEWVPGATAVFEKFDGYRPRNEPPSWLAGGKKMLVDRIEWVIMPDPATASAALQNGEVDWWENPISDLVPVLKRNRNVAVDIADPLGNIGTFRMNHLHPPFNDVRARRAVLMALDQEEYMRAIVGDDNDLWKPLPGFFTPGTPLYNEEGGEILKGKRDVAGAKKLLAESGYTNQPVTCVVAQDQPILKAQGDVTADLLKRIGMNVDFVATDWGTTGCPSSKILGQRAG
;
A
#
# COMPACT_ATOMS: atom_id res chain seq x y z
N MET A 1 -42.40 -17.96 -49.31
CA MET A 1 -41.79 -16.91 -50.13
C MET A 1 -40.35 -16.79 -49.72
N ASP A 2 -39.48 -17.17 -50.63
CA ASP A 2 -38.07 -17.46 -50.40
C ASP A 2 -37.24 -16.17 -50.41
N ARG A 3 -36.32 -16.03 -49.46
CA ARG A 3 -35.48 -14.83 -49.24
C ARG A 3 -34.34 -14.67 -50.25
N ARG A 4 -34.38 -15.42 -51.39
CA ARG A 4 -33.30 -15.44 -52.39
C ARG A 4 -33.57 -14.63 -53.67
N THR A 5 -34.68 -13.89 -53.79
CA THR A 5 -35.09 -13.29 -55.07
C THR A 5 -34.97 -11.74 -55.10
N VAL A 6 -34.27 -11.07 -54.17
CA VAL A 6 -34.15 -9.59 -54.16
C VAL A 6 -32.77 -9.06 -54.60
N LEU A 7 -31.87 -9.90 -55.06
CA LEU A 7 -30.51 -9.50 -55.44
C LEU A 7 -30.14 -9.70 -56.95
N LYS A 8 -31.11 -9.50 -57.84
CA LYS A 8 -30.81 -9.39 -59.27
C LYS A 8 -31.64 -8.32 -59.94
N GLY A 9 -31.07 -7.16 -60.14
CA GLY A 9 -31.61 -6.11 -61.00
C GLY A 9 -31.14 -4.73 -60.59
N PHE A 10 -30.02 -4.33 -61.13
CA PHE A 10 -29.71 -2.98 -61.60
C PHE A 10 -28.24 -2.92 -62.05
N ALA A 11 -28.03 -3.36 -63.26
CA ALA A 11 -26.88 -2.99 -64.07
C ALA A 11 -27.41 -2.31 -65.31
N ALA A 12 -27.24 -1.02 -65.46
CA ALA A 12 -27.05 -0.33 -66.75
C ALA A 12 -26.95 1.20 -66.56
N THR A 13 -25.76 1.68 -66.98
CA THR A 13 -25.51 2.91 -67.72
C THR A 13 -25.85 4.29 -67.13
N GLY A 14 -24.79 5.08 -66.92
CA GLY A 14 -24.84 6.53 -66.77
C GLY A 14 -23.49 7.13 -66.49
N ALA A 15 -22.62 7.28 -67.52
CA ALA A 15 -21.42 8.08 -67.42
C ALA A 15 -21.81 9.56 -67.34
N VAL A 16 -21.52 10.21 -66.22
CA VAL A 16 -21.52 11.68 -66.10
C VAL A 16 -20.23 12.14 -65.43
N ALA A 17 -19.64 13.13 -66.08
CA ALA A 17 -18.33 13.69 -65.87
C ALA A 17 -18.01 14.04 -64.39
N ALA A 18 -16.81 13.64 -63.95
CA ALA A 18 -16.22 14.00 -62.69
C ALA A 18 -15.79 15.47 -62.70
N THR A 19 -16.46 16.29 -61.94
CA THR A 19 -15.90 17.52 -61.39
C THR A 19 -15.42 17.21 -59.98
N SER A 20 -14.11 17.14 -59.79
CA SER A 20 -13.42 16.85 -58.53
C SER A 20 -13.58 18.00 -57.55
N GLY A 21 -14.71 18.08 -56.88
CA GLY A 21 -14.82 18.80 -55.63
C GLY A 21 -14.30 17.89 -54.51
N ARG A 22 -13.04 18.04 -54.09
CA ARG A 22 -12.55 17.48 -52.84
C ARG A 22 -13.32 18.16 -51.71
N LEU A 23 -14.38 17.54 -51.23
CA LEU A 23 -14.90 17.81 -49.89
C LEU A 23 -13.76 17.44 -48.95
N ALA A 24 -13.11 18.43 -48.39
CA ALA A 24 -12.19 18.27 -47.28
C ALA A 24 -12.99 17.60 -46.15
N ALA A 25 -12.77 16.32 -45.95
CA ALA A 25 -13.21 15.69 -44.71
C ALA A 25 -12.60 16.52 -43.55
N PRO A 26 -13.37 16.89 -42.53
CA PRO A 26 -12.78 17.51 -41.36
C PRO A 26 -11.70 16.58 -40.86
N ALA A 27 -10.45 17.03 -40.84
CA ALA A 27 -9.38 16.38 -40.15
C ALA A 27 -9.74 16.45 -38.67
N VAL A 28 -10.48 15.43 -38.19
CA VAL A 28 -10.50 15.13 -36.78
C VAL A 28 -9.06 14.77 -36.47
N ALA A 29 -8.33 15.73 -35.90
CA ALA A 29 -7.06 15.44 -35.26
C ALA A 29 -7.41 14.35 -34.22
N GLN A 30 -7.19 13.08 -34.57
CA GLN A 30 -7.09 12.01 -33.58
C GLN A 30 -5.86 12.35 -32.77
N GLY A 31 -6.05 13.15 -31.70
CA GLY A 31 -5.11 13.20 -30.61
C GLY A 31 -4.81 11.75 -30.23
N ALA A 32 -3.53 11.41 -30.11
CA ALA A 32 -3.14 10.08 -29.71
C ALA A 32 -4.03 9.67 -28.54
N ALA A 33 -4.75 8.55 -28.69
CA ALA A 33 -5.66 8.07 -27.65
C ALA A 33 -4.88 7.98 -26.34
N ALA A 34 -5.42 8.58 -25.27
CA ALA A 34 -4.77 8.58 -23.95
C ALA A 34 -4.46 7.14 -23.57
N ARG A 35 -3.19 6.87 -23.23
CA ARG A 35 -2.75 5.54 -22.79
C ARG A 35 -3.26 5.31 -21.40
N THR A 36 -4.29 4.47 -21.27
CA THR A 36 -4.93 4.14 -19.99
C THR A 36 -4.46 2.79 -19.51
N LEU A 37 -4.08 2.71 -18.24
CA LEU A 37 -3.80 1.46 -17.52
C LEU A 37 -5.00 1.16 -16.60
N LYS A 38 -5.66 0.03 -16.82
CA LYS A 38 -6.72 -0.48 -15.93
C LYS A 38 -6.12 -1.47 -14.94
N PHE A 39 -6.21 -1.15 -13.66
CA PHE A 39 -5.55 -1.85 -12.57
C PHE A 39 -6.57 -2.37 -11.56
N VAL A 40 -6.48 -3.64 -11.20
CA VAL A 40 -7.26 -4.24 -10.11
C VAL A 40 -6.41 -4.26 -8.85
N PRO A 41 -6.67 -3.36 -7.87
CA PRO A 41 -5.90 -3.27 -6.64
C PRO A 41 -6.26 -4.40 -5.67
N GLN A 42 -5.36 -4.65 -4.70
CA GLN A 42 -5.56 -5.67 -3.65
C GLN A 42 -6.75 -5.41 -2.73
N ALA A 43 -7.23 -4.18 -2.64
CA ALA A 43 -8.32 -3.78 -1.77
C ALA A 43 -9.03 -2.52 -2.29
N ASN A 44 -10.22 -2.26 -1.75
CA ASN A 44 -10.98 -1.05 -2.03
C ASN A 44 -10.31 0.19 -1.42
N LEU A 45 -10.19 1.26 -2.20
CA LEU A 45 -9.79 2.59 -1.73
C LEU A 45 -11.01 3.29 -1.10
N ALA A 46 -11.38 2.88 0.11
CA ALA A 46 -12.55 3.40 0.81
C ALA A 46 -12.36 4.81 1.40
N ASN A 47 -11.12 5.17 1.67
CA ASN A 47 -10.71 6.51 2.11
C ASN A 47 -9.39 6.88 1.45
N PHE A 48 -9.11 8.19 1.34
CA PHE A 48 -7.88 8.63 0.66
C PHE A 48 -7.21 9.77 1.43
N ASP A 49 -6.73 9.46 2.63
CA ASP A 49 -5.83 10.32 3.40
C ASP A 49 -4.56 9.55 3.75
N PRO A 50 -3.37 9.99 3.30
CA PRO A 50 -2.13 9.21 3.39
C PRO A 50 -1.61 8.96 4.81
N ILE A 51 -2.15 9.66 5.82
CA ILE A 51 -1.75 9.44 7.22
C ILE A 51 -2.88 8.88 8.10
N TRP A 52 -4.08 8.70 7.54
CA TRP A 52 -5.25 8.28 8.32
C TRP A 52 -5.16 6.84 8.79
N GLY A 53 -4.77 5.93 7.91
CA GLY A 53 -4.70 4.50 8.18
C GLY A 53 -3.36 3.87 7.80
N THR A 54 -3.24 2.56 8.03
CA THR A 54 -2.05 1.77 7.71
C THR A 54 -2.26 0.86 6.49
N GLN A 55 -3.32 1.08 5.73
CA GLN A 55 -3.69 0.26 4.57
C GLN A 55 -2.76 0.50 3.38
N TYR A 56 -2.23 -0.57 2.79
CA TYR A 56 -1.33 -0.47 1.65
C TYR A 56 -2.01 0.07 0.38
N VAL A 57 -3.30 -0.19 0.19
CA VAL A 57 -4.07 0.41 -0.92
C VAL A 57 -4.03 1.94 -0.87
N VAL A 58 -4.16 2.55 0.32
CA VAL A 58 -4.04 4.00 0.50
C VAL A 58 -2.62 4.47 0.19
N ARG A 59 -1.58 3.76 0.68
CA ARG A 59 -0.18 4.06 0.37
C ARG A 59 0.08 3.99 -1.15
N ASN A 60 -0.36 2.92 -1.80
CA ASN A 60 -0.15 2.71 -3.23
C ASN A 60 -0.80 3.82 -4.07
N ALA A 61 -2.02 4.26 -3.72
CA ALA A 61 -2.64 5.44 -4.31
C ALA A 61 -1.87 6.72 -3.98
N SER A 62 -1.40 6.85 -2.75
CA SER A 62 -0.72 8.06 -2.28
C SER A 62 0.62 8.32 -2.97
N VAL A 63 1.40 7.28 -3.29
CA VAL A 63 2.67 7.44 -4.03
C VAL A 63 2.49 7.92 -5.47
N LEU A 64 1.29 7.81 -6.04
CA LEU A 64 0.94 8.40 -7.32
C LEU A 64 0.68 9.91 -7.18
N VAL A 65 0.05 10.32 -6.07
CA VAL A 65 -0.51 11.67 -5.90
C VAL A 65 0.43 12.61 -5.13
N TRP A 66 1.14 12.11 -4.13
CA TRP A 66 2.07 12.91 -3.32
C TRP A 66 3.50 12.40 -3.44
N ASP A 67 4.45 13.30 -3.41
CA ASP A 67 5.86 12.96 -3.34
C ASP A 67 6.38 13.09 -1.90
N THR A 68 7.59 12.58 -1.65
CA THR A 68 8.26 12.57 -0.36
C THR A 68 9.61 13.28 -0.44
N LEU A 69 10.18 13.66 0.70
CA LEU A 69 11.53 14.26 0.73
C LEU A 69 12.61 13.26 0.34
N TYR A 70 12.44 12.00 0.77
CA TYR A 70 13.32 10.87 0.51
C TYR A 70 12.51 9.64 0.13
N GLY A 71 13.11 8.71 -0.62
CA GLY A 71 12.56 7.39 -0.91
C GLY A 71 13.65 6.33 -0.74
N PHE A 72 13.28 5.09 -0.41
CA PHE A 72 14.21 3.98 -0.46
C PHE A 72 14.49 3.56 -1.91
N ASP A 73 15.75 3.26 -2.19
CA ASP A 73 16.16 2.55 -3.40
C ASP A 73 15.99 1.02 -3.24
N ASP A 74 16.34 0.25 -4.28
CA ASP A 74 16.24 -1.21 -4.30
C ASP A 74 17.16 -1.89 -3.26
N ASN A 75 18.15 -1.17 -2.70
CA ASN A 75 19.02 -1.63 -1.64
C ASN A 75 18.55 -1.19 -0.25
N LEU A 76 17.33 -0.66 -0.13
CA LEU A 76 16.75 -0.12 1.10
C LEU A 76 17.58 1.04 1.70
N GLN A 77 18.31 1.77 0.86
CA GLN A 77 19.02 2.97 1.27
C GLN A 77 18.19 4.22 1.00
N PRO A 78 18.16 5.19 1.93
CA PRO A 78 17.44 6.44 1.72
C PRO A 78 18.14 7.30 0.66
N GLN A 79 17.39 7.66 -0.38
CA GLN A 79 17.83 8.52 -1.47
C GLN A 79 16.99 9.79 -1.47
N ARG A 80 17.61 10.93 -1.85
CA ARG A 80 16.92 12.21 -2.00
C ARG A 80 15.83 12.12 -3.07
N GLN A 81 14.64 12.64 -2.78
CA GLN A 81 13.55 12.73 -3.76
C GLN A 81 13.18 14.19 -4.04
N MET A 82 12.53 14.90 -3.12
CA MET A 82 12.27 16.35 -3.26
C MET A 82 13.46 17.21 -2.79
N ILE A 83 14.41 16.65 -2.08
CA ILE A 83 15.57 17.35 -1.53
C ILE A 83 16.68 17.49 -2.59
N GLU A 84 17.26 18.69 -2.67
CA GLU A 84 18.49 18.99 -3.43
C GLU A 84 19.72 18.69 -2.59
N SER A 85 19.77 19.18 -1.34
CA SER A 85 20.86 18.95 -0.40
C SER A 85 20.37 19.00 1.04
N GLU A 86 21.08 18.32 1.92
CA GLU A 86 20.94 18.43 3.38
C GLU A 86 22.30 18.54 4.05
N GLU A 87 22.31 19.19 5.19
CA GLU A 87 23.46 19.33 6.08
C GLU A 87 23.05 19.08 7.51
N THR A 88 23.92 18.46 8.30
CA THR A 88 23.71 18.22 9.73
C THR A 88 24.82 18.90 10.52
N SER A 89 24.44 19.63 11.58
CA SER A 89 25.42 20.23 12.50
C SER A 89 26.27 19.14 13.19
N SER A 90 27.46 19.51 13.63
CA SER A 90 28.42 18.58 14.24
C SER A 90 27.90 17.88 15.51
N ASP A 91 26.96 18.52 16.22
CA ASP A 91 26.26 17.96 17.39
C ASP A 91 25.07 17.07 17.02
N GLY A 92 24.72 16.98 15.72
CA GLY A 92 23.60 16.21 15.20
C GLY A 92 22.21 16.76 15.57
N LEU A 93 22.13 17.98 16.10
CA LEU A 93 20.86 18.57 16.57
C LEU A 93 20.13 19.37 15.49
N THR A 94 20.84 19.94 14.53
CA THR A 94 20.25 20.79 13.50
C THR A 94 20.45 20.17 12.12
N TRP A 95 19.35 19.89 11.45
CA TRP A 95 19.33 19.47 10.05
C TRP A 95 18.87 20.63 9.18
N THR A 96 19.65 21.01 8.18
CA THR A 96 19.30 22.02 7.19
C THR A 96 18.97 21.32 5.88
N PHE A 97 17.81 21.59 5.31
CA PHE A 97 17.33 20.98 4.09
C PHE A 97 17.08 22.04 3.02
N LYS A 98 17.41 21.69 1.78
CA LYS A 98 17.13 22.51 0.59
C LYS A 98 16.28 21.72 -0.40
N LEU A 99 15.13 22.24 -0.79
CA LEU A 99 14.24 21.67 -1.81
C LEU A 99 14.85 21.87 -3.22
N ARG A 100 14.61 20.90 -4.11
CA ARG A 100 14.91 21.06 -5.54
C ARG A 100 14.13 22.25 -6.12
N PRO A 101 14.64 22.88 -7.18
CA PRO A 101 13.90 23.93 -7.88
C PRO A 101 12.67 23.36 -8.62
N ASP A 102 11.73 24.24 -8.94
CA ASP A 102 10.61 23.99 -9.85
C ASP A 102 9.64 22.87 -9.43
N LEU A 103 9.63 22.51 -8.14
CA LEU A 103 8.63 21.61 -7.60
C LEU A 103 7.27 22.31 -7.53
N LYS A 104 6.23 21.65 -8.04
CA LYS A 104 4.87 22.18 -8.08
C LYS A 104 3.86 21.21 -7.54
N PHE A 105 2.81 21.73 -6.94
CA PHE A 105 1.59 21.01 -6.66
C PHE A 105 0.70 20.91 -7.91
N HIS A 106 -0.31 20.05 -7.84
CA HIS A 106 -1.25 19.80 -8.94
C HIS A 106 -2.09 21.02 -9.34
N ASP A 107 -2.25 22.00 -8.45
CA ASP A 107 -2.92 23.29 -8.70
C ASP A 107 -1.99 24.33 -9.32
N GLY A 108 -0.72 24.00 -9.53
CA GLY A 108 0.30 24.86 -10.14
C GLY A 108 1.10 25.69 -9.14
N GLU A 109 0.69 25.74 -7.87
CA GLU A 109 1.45 26.44 -6.82
C GLU A 109 2.81 25.75 -6.59
N PRO A 110 3.88 26.51 -6.31
CA PRO A 110 5.18 25.95 -5.98
C PRO A 110 5.15 25.27 -4.60
N VAL A 111 5.90 24.18 -4.48
CA VAL A 111 6.16 23.54 -3.18
C VAL A 111 7.17 24.36 -2.41
N ARG A 112 6.82 24.77 -1.20
CA ARG A 112 7.64 25.62 -0.33
C ARG A 112 8.01 24.93 0.98
N ALA A 113 9.00 25.44 1.66
CA ALA A 113 9.45 24.96 2.97
C ALA A 113 8.30 24.90 4.00
N LYS A 114 7.37 25.84 3.97
CA LYS A 114 6.19 25.86 4.86
C LYS A 114 5.25 24.68 4.63
N ASP A 115 5.12 24.21 3.39
CA ASP A 115 4.31 23.04 3.04
C ASP A 115 4.94 21.77 3.62
N VAL A 116 6.27 21.69 3.53
CA VAL A 116 7.06 20.58 4.10
C VAL A 116 6.92 20.52 5.62
N THR A 117 7.16 21.64 6.30
CA THR A 117 7.12 21.70 7.77
C THR A 117 5.73 21.38 8.32
N ALA A 118 4.67 21.88 7.66
CA ALA A 118 3.29 21.56 8.01
C ALA A 118 2.99 20.08 7.78
N SER A 119 3.40 19.50 6.64
CA SER A 119 3.20 18.08 6.32
C SER A 119 3.90 17.16 7.31
N LEU A 120 5.16 17.45 7.63
CA LEU A 120 5.91 16.68 8.63
C LEU A 120 5.29 16.79 10.03
N THR A 121 4.80 17.95 10.42
CA THR A 121 4.10 18.16 11.70
C THR A 121 2.84 17.28 11.80
N ARG A 122 2.06 17.20 10.71
CA ARG A 122 0.88 16.35 10.64
C ARG A 122 1.26 14.86 10.67
N TRP A 123 2.25 14.45 9.88
CA TRP A 123 2.77 13.09 9.84
C TRP A 123 3.32 12.64 11.21
N MET A 124 4.11 13.47 11.88
CA MET A 124 4.65 13.20 13.22
C MET A 124 3.57 12.96 14.29
N SER A 125 2.33 13.29 14.02
CA SER A 125 1.23 13.06 14.96
C SER A 125 0.55 11.71 14.80
N ARG A 126 0.86 10.96 13.74
CA ARG A 126 0.20 9.68 13.39
C ARG A 126 1.17 8.51 13.19
N ASP A 127 2.33 8.77 12.65
CA ASP A 127 3.32 7.74 12.34
C ASP A 127 4.14 7.34 13.57
N PRO A 128 4.43 6.04 13.81
CA PRO A 128 5.24 5.62 14.95
C PRO A 128 6.64 6.23 15.00
N LEU A 129 7.36 6.29 13.86
CA LEU A 129 8.67 6.97 13.80
C LEU A 129 8.49 8.49 13.91
N GLY A 130 7.43 9.01 13.31
CA GLY A 130 7.03 10.41 13.44
C GLY A 130 6.78 10.81 14.89
N LEU A 131 6.09 9.99 15.68
CA LEU A 131 5.87 10.21 17.12
C LEU A 131 7.19 10.22 17.91
N MET A 132 8.15 9.34 17.57
CA MET A 132 9.50 9.36 18.16
C MET A 132 10.22 10.67 17.83
N LEU A 133 10.16 11.13 16.59
CA LEU A 133 10.72 12.41 16.17
C LEU A 133 10.01 13.59 16.84
N LYS A 134 8.68 13.54 16.99
CA LYS A 134 7.90 14.55 17.70
C LYS A 134 8.33 14.73 19.16
N ALA A 135 8.69 13.64 19.85
CA ALA A 135 9.15 13.68 21.23
C ALA A 135 10.48 14.45 21.39
N ILE A 136 11.34 14.41 20.38
CA ILE A 136 12.64 15.10 20.36
C ILE A 136 12.65 16.34 19.48
N HIS A 137 11.59 16.61 18.76
CA HIS A 137 11.42 17.83 17.96
C HIS A 137 11.46 19.07 18.89
N GLN A 138 12.20 20.08 18.47
CA GLN A 138 12.26 21.38 19.12
C GLN A 138 11.57 22.43 18.25
N ASP A 139 12.00 22.59 17.01
CA ASP A 139 11.46 23.60 16.11
C ASP A 139 11.68 23.27 14.64
N PHE A 140 10.80 23.86 13.78
CA PHE A 140 11.04 24.03 12.36
C PHE A 140 11.22 25.52 12.07
N THR A 141 12.40 25.90 11.58
CA THR A 141 12.68 27.27 11.16
C THR A 141 12.74 27.37 9.65
N GLY A 142 11.80 28.08 9.04
CA GLY A 142 11.88 28.48 7.62
C GLY A 142 12.98 29.50 7.42
N ILE A 143 13.87 29.29 6.42
CA ILE A 143 14.90 30.23 6.03
C ILE A 143 14.38 31.06 4.84
N ASP A 144 13.86 30.39 3.84
CA ASP A 144 13.19 30.93 2.67
C ASP A 144 12.21 29.90 2.08
N ASP A 145 11.68 30.14 0.88
CA ASP A 145 10.70 29.24 0.25
C ASP A 145 11.25 27.83 -0.02
N ARG A 146 12.56 27.64 -0.14
CA ARG A 146 13.17 26.35 -0.46
C ARG A 146 14.03 25.78 0.67
N ASN A 147 14.40 26.59 1.65
CA ASN A 147 15.33 26.19 2.72
C ASN A 147 14.64 26.24 4.07
N PHE A 148 14.83 25.19 4.85
CA PHE A 148 14.34 25.12 6.23
C PHE A 148 15.31 24.35 7.14
N LYS A 149 15.23 24.62 8.43
CA LYS A 149 15.95 23.88 9.49
C LYS A 149 14.96 23.05 10.29
N TRP A 150 15.42 21.89 10.69
CA TRP A 150 14.76 21.06 11.70
C TRP A 150 15.68 20.96 12.90
N VAL A 151 15.28 21.54 14.02
CA VAL A 151 16.03 21.53 15.28
C VAL A 151 15.49 20.45 16.20
N LEU A 152 16.37 19.65 16.77
CA LEU A 152 16.08 18.54 17.67
C LEU A 152 16.63 18.79 19.06
N LYS A 153 16.00 18.23 20.09
CA LYS A 153 16.46 18.22 21.49
C LYS A 153 17.55 17.16 21.75
N LYS A 154 17.62 16.14 20.87
CA LYS A 154 18.61 15.04 20.92
C LYS A 154 18.97 14.64 19.51
N PRO A 155 20.22 14.20 19.25
CA PRO A 155 20.62 13.69 17.94
C PRO A 155 19.76 12.49 17.53
N TYR A 156 19.42 12.43 16.23
CA TYR A 156 18.68 11.32 15.66
C TYR A 156 19.34 10.83 14.35
N PRO A 157 20.30 9.91 14.43
CA PRO A 157 21.08 9.45 13.27
C PRO A 157 20.25 8.76 12.18
N LYS A 158 19.03 8.28 12.53
CA LYS A 158 18.11 7.60 11.59
C LYS A 158 17.12 8.55 10.91
N MET A 159 17.40 9.85 10.86
CA MET A 159 16.51 10.86 10.27
C MET A 159 16.12 10.51 8.83
N LEU A 160 17.10 10.23 7.98
CA LEU A 160 16.84 9.95 6.56
C LEU A 160 16.09 8.64 6.37
N LEU A 161 16.39 7.61 7.19
CA LEU A 161 15.62 6.36 7.20
C LEU A 161 14.14 6.59 7.56
N ALA A 162 13.87 7.44 8.56
CA ALA A 162 12.51 7.76 8.96
C ALA A 162 11.73 8.50 7.87
N LEU A 163 12.39 9.45 7.18
CA LEU A 163 11.79 10.23 6.10
C LEU A 163 11.63 9.43 4.79
N ALA A 164 12.46 8.41 4.55
CA ALA A 164 12.42 7.56 3.37
C ALA A 164 11.55 6.31 3.52
N LYS A 165 11.05 6.02 4.74
CA LYS A 165 10.35 4.76 4.99
C LYS A 165 9.20 4.53 3.99
N ASN A 166 9.04 3.28 3.57
CA ASN A 166 8.06 2.85 2.58
C ASN A 166 6.77 2.28 3.20
N SER A 167 6.74 2.06 4.52
CA SER A 167 5.54 1.60 5.23
C SER A 167 4.62 2.76 5.62
N THR A 168 3.33 2.48 5.72
CA THR A 168 2.30 3.47 6.10
C THR A 168 2.40 3.89 7.58
N PRO A 169 2.06 5.15 7.90
CA PRO A 169 1.96 6.32 7.02
C PRO A 169 3.34 6.80 6.55
N MET A 170 3.47 7.20 5.29
CA MET A 170 4.70 7.82 4.77
C MET A 170 4.66 9.34 4.95
N ALA A 171 5.84 9.97 4.96
CA ALA A 171 5.99 11.43 5.10
C ALA A 171 5.71 12.17 3.77
N PHE A 172 4.49 12.07 3.26
CA PHE A 172 4.06 12.74 2.03
C PHE A 172 3.94 14.25 2.21
N ILE A 173 4.32 14.99 1.16
CA ILE A 173 4.28 16.46 1.15
C ILE A 173 3.03 16.93 0.42
N MET A 174 2.23 17.73 1.12
CA MET A 174 0.98 18.32 0.64
C MET A 174 0.97 19.83 0.89
N PRO A 175 0.10 20.62 0.23
CA PRO A 175 -0.05 22.05 0.51
C PRO A 175 -0.31 22.31 1.99
N GLU A 176 0.27 23.40 2.52
CA GLU A 176 0.13 23.80 3.93
C GLU A 176 -1.33 23.84 4.38
N ARG A 177 -2.25 24.33 3.54
CA ARG A 177 -3.69 24.40 3.82
C ARG A 177 -4.29 23.02 4.12
N MET A 178 -3.84 21.96 3.41
CA MET A 178 -4.25 20.59 3.64
C MET A 178 -3.52 19.99 4.86
N ALA A 179 -2.22 20.24 4.96
CA ALA A 179 -1.38 19.74 6.04
C ALA A 179 -1.78 20.28 7.42
N LYS A 180 -2.45 21.43 7.49
CA LYS A 180 -3.04 22.00 8.72
C LYS A 180 -4.34 21.33 9.15
N THR A 181 -4.92 20.43 8.35
CA THR A 181 -6.04 19.60 8.81
C THR A 181 -5.62 18.82 10.04
N ASP A 182 -6.48 18.80 11.06
CA ASP A 182 -6.27 18.02 12.28
C ASP A 182 -5.83 16.60 11.93
N PRO A 183 -4.72 16.08 12.50
CA PRO A 183 -4.21 14.75 12.16
C PRO A 183 -5.19 13.61 12.50
N PHE A 184 -6.24 13.88 13.28
CA PHE A 184 -7.32 12.96 13.62
C PHE A 184 -8.62 13.23 12.82
N LYS A 185 -8.53 14.06 11.75
CA LYS A 185 -9.57 14.27 10.75
C LYS A 185 -9.02 14.00 9.36
N GLN A 186 -9.83 13.42 8.48
CA GLN A 186 -9.45 13.18 7.09
C GLN A 186 -9.39 14.49 6.32
N ILE A 187 -8.48 14.55 5.34
CA ILE A 187 -8.45 15.63 4.35
C ILE A 187 -9.65 15.52 3.41
N GLU A 188 -10.13 16.66 2.92
CA GLU A 188 -11.25 16.75 1.96
C GLU A 188 -10.79 17.13 0.55
N GLU A 189 -9.57 17.65 0.44
CA GLU A 189 -8.92 18.04 -0.81
C GLU A 189 -7.77 17.07 -1.13
N TYR A 190 -7.52 16.81 -2.42
CA TYR A 190 -6.55 15.82 -2.89
C TYR A 190 -5.51 16.42 -3.85
N VAL A 191 -5.01 17.60 -3.53
CA VAL A 191 -3.93 18.26 -4.26
C VAL A 191 -2.60 17.70 -3.78
N GLY A 192 -1.85 17.10 -4.68
CA GLY A 192 -0.57 16.48 -4.40
C GLY A 192 0.59 17.13 -5.11
N SER A 193 1.78 16.58 -4.88
CA SER A 193 3.06 16.96 -5.47
C SER A 193 3.68 15.85 -6.33
N GLY A 194 2.94 14.75 -6.51
CA GLY A 194 3.38 13.55 -7.20
C GLY A 194 3.10 13.57 -8.71
N PRO A 195 3.44 12.48 -9.40
CA PRO A 195 3.38 12.41 -10.87
C PRO A 195 1.96 12.28 -11.45
N MET A 196 0.95 11.94 -10.62
CA MET A 196 -0.44 11.78 -11.06
C MET A 196 -1.37 12.65 -10.21
N LYS A 197 -2.42 13.20 -10.85
CA LYS A 197 -3.53 13.90 -10.20
C LYS A 197 -4.65 12.92 -9.88
N PHE A 198 -5.23 13.01 -8.70
CA PHE A 198 -6.43 12.25 -8.36
C PHE A 198 -7.68 12.91 -8.95
N VAL A 199 -8.50 12.14 -9.66
CA VAL A 199 -9.73 12.60 -10.29
C VAL A 199 -10.92 12.36 -9.36
N ARG A 200 -11.14 13.28 -8.43
CA ARG A 200 -12.11 13.13 -7.33
C ARG A 200 -13.54 12.82 -7.78
N ASN A 201 -13.99 13.42 -8.87
CA ASN A 201 -15.35 13.23 -9.41
C ASN A 201 -15.57 11.86 -10.09
N GLU A 202 -14.50 11.10 -10.34
CA GLU A 202 -14.55 9.74 -10.85
C GLU A 202 -14.21 8.69 -9.78
N TRP A 203 -14.08 9.10 -8.53
CA TRP A 203 -13.89 8.19 -7.41
C TRP A 203 -15.24 7.75 -6.84
N VAL A 204 -15.51 6.45 -6.97
CA VAL A 204 -16.66 5.76 -6.37
C VAL A 204 -16.10 4.66 -5.46
N PRO A 205 -16.07 4.87 -4.13
CA PRO A 205 -15.61 3.84 -3.19
C PRO A 205 -16.31 2.50 -3.42
N GLY A 206 -15.54 1.43 -3.53
CA GLY A 206 -16.06 0.10 -3.85
C GLY A 206 -16.17 -0.22 -5.34
N ALA A 207 -15.97 0.77 -6.23
CA ALA A 207 -16.06 0.56 -7.68
C ALA A 207 -14.83 1.07 -8.42
N THR A 208 -14.50 2.36 -8.33
CA THR A 208 -13.43 2.96 -9.15
C THR A 208 -12.64 4.02 -8.39
N ALA A 209 -11.36 4.20 -8.78
CA ALA A 209 -10.57 5.39 -8.46
C ALA A 209 -9.68 5.72 -9.67
N VAL A 210 -9.58 7.00 -10.01
CA VAL A 210 -8.96 7.43 -11.27
C VAL A 210 -7.85 8.43 -11.00
N PHE A 211 -6.76 8.29 -11.76
CA PHE A 211 -5.58 9.14 -11.69
C PHE A 211 -5.18 9.58 -13.11
N GLU A 212 -4.84 10.84 -13.28
CA GLU A 212 -4.38 11.41 -14.54
C GLU A 212 -2.97 11.98 -14.41
N LYS A 213 -2.17 11.87 -15.46
CA LYS A 213 -0.79 12.34 -15.49
C LYS A 213 -0.71 13.83 -15.21
N PHE A 214 0.25 14.21 -14.38
CA PHE A 214 0.56 15.61 -14.12
C PHE A 214 1.78 16.06 -14.93
N ASP A 215 1.58 16.80 -16.00
CA ASP A 215 2.67 17.27 -16.87
C ASP A 215 3.62 18.27 -16.18
N GLY A 216 3.16 18.90 -15.10
CA GLY A 216 3.97 19.79 -14.27
C GLY A 216 4.94 19.06 -13.33
N TYR A 217 4.85 17.73 -13.20
CA TYR A 217 5.75 16.97 -12.35
C TYR A 217 7.20 17.04 -12.85
N ARG A 218 8.15 17.18 -11.92
CA ARG A 218 9.59 17.24 -12.20
C ARG A 218 10.28 16.00 -11.67
N PRO A 219 10.39 14.90 -12.46
CA PRO A 219 11.10 13.70 -12.04
C PRO A 219 12.59 14.01 -11.79
N ARG A 220 13.25 13.19 -11.02
CA ARG A 220 14.71 13.20 -10.91
C ARG A 220 15.34 12.67 -12.21
N ASN A 221 16.59 13.01 -12.43
CA ASN A 221 17.34 12.55 -13.60
C ASN A 221 17.90 11.15 -13.42
N GLU A 222 18.10 10.71 -12.17
CA GLU A 222 18.61 9.39 -11.83
C GLU A 222 17.62 8.31 -12.29
N PRO A 223 18.08 7.12 -12.67
CA PRO A 223 17.21 5.99 -12.99
C PRO A 223 16.23 5.71 -11.84
N PRO A 224 15.00 5.25 -12.15
CA PRO A 224 14.09 4.81 -11.11
C PRO A 224 14.68 3.62 -10.35
N SER A 225 14.59 3.66 -9.03
CA SER A 225 14.99 2.57 -8.14
C SER A 225 13.99 2.55 -6.98
N TRP A 226 13.10 1.59 -6.99
CA TRP A 226 11.95 1.45 -6.10
C TRP A 226 11.16 2.77 -5.89
N LEU A 227 11.27 3.42 -4.69
CA LEU A 227 10.60 4.69 -4.38
C LEU A 227 11.48 5.91 -4.63
N ALA A 228 12.69 5.71 -5.11
CA ALA A 228 13.67 6.75 -5.39
C ALA A 228 13.91 6.93 -6.91
N GLY A 229 14.62 8.00 -7.27
CA GLY A 229 15.00 8.31 -8.65
C GLY A 229 13.88 8.90 -9.49
N GLY A 230 13.95 8.74 -10.79
CA GLY A 230 13.06 9.37 -11.76
C GLY A 230 11.73 8.67 -11.89
N LYS A 231 10.71 9.14 -11.18
CA LYS A 231 9.32 8.67 -11.30
C LYS A 231 8.71 9.17 -12.60
N LYS A 232 8.79 8.37 -13.67
CA LYS A 232 8.26 8.71 -15.00
C LYS A 232 6.98 7.93 -15.27
N MET A 233 5.86 8.64 -15.45
CA MET A 233 4.60 8.02 -15.86
C MET A 233 4.63 7.74 -17.35
N LEU A 234 4.51 6.47 -17.72
CA LEU A 234 4.50 6.00 -19.10
C LEU A 234 3.09 5.93 -19.68
N VAL A 235 2.07 6.11 -18.84
CA VAL A 235 0.66 6.16 -19.19
C VAL A 235 0.08 7.52 -18.84
N ASP A 236 -1.00 7.91 -19.49
CA ASP A 236 -1.62 9.23 -19.31
C ASP A 236 -2.74 9.16 -18.26
N ARG A 237 -3.31 7.96 -18.06
CA ARG A 237 -4.40 7.70 -17.12
C ARG A 237 -4.25 6.33 -16.47
N ILE A 238 -4.60 6.24 -15.20
CA ILE A 238 -4.71 4.97 -14.46
C ILE A 238 -6.12 4.88 -13.87
N GLU A 239 -6.81 3.77 -14.18
CA GLU A 239 -8.13 3.47 -13.64
C GLU A 239 -8.00 2.27 -12.71
N TRP A 240 -8.22 2.48 -11.43
CA TRP A 240 -8.39 1.39 -10.47
C TRP A 240 -9.81 0.87 -10.56
N VAL A 241 -9.95 -0.42 -10.87
CA VAL A 241 -11.23 -1.11 -10.99
C VAL A 241 -11.33 -2.11 -9.84
N ILE A 242 -12.25 -1.88 -8.93
CA ILE A 242 -12.40 -2.74 -7.74
C ILE A 242 -13.19 -3.99 -8.12
N MET A 243 -12.54 -5.15 -8.06
CA MET A 243 -13.12 -6.46 -8.37
C MET A 243 -12.95 -7.40 -7.18
N PRO A 244 -13.93 -7.48 -6.28
CA PRO A 244 -13.81 -8.30 -5.08
C PRO A 244 -13.82 -9.81 -5.36
N ASP A 245 -14.48 -10.24 -6.44
CA ASP A 245 -14.51 -11.66 -6.82
C ASP A 245 -13.28 -12.05 -7.66
N PRO A 246 -12.44 -12.98 -7.16
CA PRO A 246 -11.21 -13.37 -7.87
C PRO A 246 -11.46 -14.04 -9.23
N ALA A 247 -12.58 -14.75 -9.41
CA ALA A 247 -12.89 -15.40 -10.68
C ALA A 247 -13.23 -14.34 -11.75
N THR A 248 -13.98 -13.31 -11.37
CA THR A 248 -14.29 -12.15 -12.21
C THR A 248 -13.02 -11.39 -12.60
N ALA A 249 -12.13 -11.10 -11.64
CA ALA A 249 -10.86 -10.43 -11.89
C ALA A 249 -9.96 -11.24 -12.84
N SER A 250 -9.89 -12.56 -12.64
CA SER A 250 -9.15 -13.47 -13.51
C SER A 250 -9.69 -13.48 -14.94
N ALA A 251 -11.01 -13.53 -15.11
CA ALA A 251 -11.66 -13.49 -16.42
C ALA A 251 -11.41 -12.15 -17.13
N ALA A 252 -11.59 -11.03 -16.42
CA ALA A 252 -11.34 -9.70 -16.96
C ALA A 252 -9.90 -9.51 -17.46
N LEU A 253 -8.90 -10.00 -16.68
CA LEU A 253 -7.50 -9.96 -17.06
C LEU A 253 -7.24 -10.82 -18.32
N GLN A 254 -7.76 -12.04 -18.36
CA GLN A 254 -7.57 -12.95 -19.48
C GLN A 254 -8.24 -12.45 -20.78
N ASN A 255 -9.34 -11.71 -20.67
CA ASN A 255 -10.05 -11.11 -21.79
C ASN A 255 -9.47 -9.75 -22.21
N GLY A 256 -8.50 -9.17 -21.47
CA GLY A 256 -7.95 -7.85 -21.73
C GLY A 256 -8.90 -6.70 -21.38
N GLU A 257 -9.85 -6.93 -20.51
CA GLU A 257 -10.75 -5.89 -19.97
C GLU A 257 -10.05 -5.04 -18.92
N VAL A 258 -9.05 -5.62 -18.24
CA VAL A 258 -8.10 -4.96 -17.34
C VAL A 258 -6.67 -5.37 -17.72
N ASP A 259 -5.67 -4.52 -17.38
CA ASP A 259 -4.29 -4.68 -17.79
C ASP A 259 -3.41 -5.29 -16.71
N TRP A 260 -3.75 -5.07 -15.44
CA TRP A 260 -2.95 -5.51 -14.30
C TRP A 260 -3.84 -5.89 -13.12
N TRP A 261 -3.60 -7.07 -12.56
CA TRP A 261 -4.19 -7.51 -11.29
C TRP A 261 -3.07 -7.64 -10.25
N GLU A 262 -3.12 -6.83 -9.17
CA GLU A 262 -2.04 -6.70 -8.18
C GLU A 262 -1.78 -7.99 -7.39
N ASN A 263 -2.84 -8.69 -6.98
CA ASN A 263 -2.71 -9.78 -6.03
C ASN A 263 -3.68 -10.94 -6.34
N PRO A 264 -3.40 -11.73 -7.40
CA PRO A 264 -4.18 -12.91 -7.72
C PRO A 264 -4.08 -13.96 -6.61
N ILE A 265 -5.20 -14.65 -6.32
CA ILE A 265 -5.17 -15.77 -5.39
C ILE A 265 -4.38 -16.93 -5.99
N SER A 266 -3.70 -17.69 -5.13
CA SER A 266 -2.78 -18.77 -5.53
C SER A 266 -3.42 -19.81 -6.44
N ASP A 267 -4.68 -20.17 -6.18
CA ASP A 267 -5.42 -21.18 -6.97
C ASP A 267 -5.60 -20.78 -8.44
N LEU A 268 -5.64 -19.49 -8.75
CA LEU A 268 -5.80 -18.98 -10.11
C LEU A 268 -4.46 -18.72 -10.83
N VAL A 269 -3.34 -18.66 -10.11
CA VAL A 269 -2.01 -18.44 -10.70
C VAL A 269 -1.67 -19.48 -11.79
N PRO A 270 -1.90 -20.80 -11.61
CA PRO A 270 -1.63 -21.78 -12.66
C PRO A 270 -2.49 -21.58 -13.93
N VAL A 271 -3.71 -21.06 -13.77
CA VAL A 271 -4.59 -20.75 -14.91
C VAL A 271 -4.07 -19.54 -15.67
N LEU A 272 -3.68 -18.47 -14.95
CA LEU A 272 -3.11 -17.25 -15.53
C LEU A 272 -1.80 -17.53 -16.26
N LYS A 273 -0.88 -18.32 -15.68
CA LYS A 273 0.39 -18.74 -16.29
C LYS A 273 0.22 -19.49 -17.62
N ARG A 274 -0.92 -20.16 -17.84
CA ARG A 274 -1.22 -20.84 -19.12
C ARG A 274 -1.68 -19.91 -20.22
N ASN A 275 -2.16 -18.72 -19.91
CA ASN A 275 -2.58 -17.74 -20.89
C ASN A 275 -1.37 -17.01 -21.47
N ARG A 276 -1.13 -17.13 -22.78
CA ARG A 276 0.03 -16.54 -23.48
C ARG A 276 0.04 -15.00 -23.46
N ASN A 277 -1.09 -14.37 -23.20
CA ASN A 277 -1.23 -12.93 -23.17
C ASN A 277 -1.09 -12.36 -21.74
N VAL A 278 -0.86 -13.21 -20.74
CA VAL A 278 -0.73 -12.81 -19.33
C VAL A 278 0.66 -13.18 -18.83
N ALA A 279 1.40 -12.20 -18.33
CA ALA A 279 2.64 -12.42 -17.58
C ALA A 279 2.30 -12.50 -16.09
N VAL A 280 2.91 -13.43 -15.36
CA VAL A 280 2.76 -13.58 -13.91
C VAL A 280 4.15 -13.53 -13.29
N ASP A 281 4.41 -12.47 -12.53
CA ASP A 281 5.69 -12.21 -11.89
C ASP A 281 5.53 -11.90 -10.40
N ILE A 282 6.61 -12.09 -9.64
CA ILE A 282 6.70 -11.68 -8.24
C ILE A 282 7.23 -10.24 -8.20
N ALA A 283 6.33 -9.29 -7.90
CA ALA A 283 6.67 -7.87 -7.88
C ALA A 283 7.60 -7.48 -6.72
N ASP A 284 7.49 -8.15 -5.57
CA ASP A 284 8.32 -7.92 -4.40
C ASP A 284 8.91 -9.25 -3.90
N PRO A 285 10.18 -9.54 -4.20
CA PRO A 285 10.84 -10.78 -3.79
C PRO A 285 11.10 -10.86 -2.27
N LEU A 286 11.00 -9.76 -1.54
CA LEU A 286 11.07 -9.73 -0.08
C LEU A 286 9.76 -10.21 0.54
N GLY A 287 8.65 -10.08 -0.18
CA GLY A 287 7.33 -10.54 0.21
C GLY A 287 6.71 -9.79 1.40
N ASN A 288 5.67 -10.39 1.95
CA ASN A 288 4.96 -9.87 3.10
C ASN A 288 5.16 -10.77 4.32
N ILE A 289 5.24 -10.18 5.51
CA ILE A 289 5.28 -10.92 6.78
C ILE A 289 3.85 -11.03 7.32
N GLY A 290 3.36 -12.26 7.47
CA GLY A 290 2.13 -12.52 8.21
C GLY A 290 2.35 -12.28 9.70
N THR A 291 1.46 -11.54 10.35
CA THR A 291 1.56 -11.26 11.79
C THR A 291 0.27 -11.60 12.51
N PHE A 292 0.38 -12.32 13.61
CA PHE A 292 -0.67 -12.46 14.59
C PHE A 292 -0.38 -11.53 15.78
N ARG A 293 -1.26 -10.56 16.00
CA ARG A 293 -1.06 -9.54 17.03
C ARG A 293 -1.89 -9.82 18.26
N MET A 294 -1.22 -10.23 19.33
CA MET A 294 -1.83 -10.47 20.64
C MET A 294 -1.98 -9.15 21.41
N ASN A 295 -3.10 -8.95 22.10
CA ASN A 295 -3.31 -7.77 22.94
C ASN A 295 -2.65 -7.99 24.32
N HIS A 296 -1.49 -7.38 24.53
CA HIS A 296 -0.71 -7.52 25.77
C HIS A 296 -1.31 -6.80 26.98
N LEU A 297 -2.39 -6.02 26.81
CA LEU A 297 -3.03 -5.28 27.91
C LEU A 297 -4.12 -6.12 28.62
N HIS A 298 -4.54 -7.23 28.02
CA HIS A 298 -5.64 -8.06 28.52
C HIS A 298 -5.25 -9.53 28.66
N PRO A 299 -5.84 -10.26 29.65
CA PRO A 299 -5.72 -11.70 29.74
C PRO A 299 -6.24 -12.40 28.47
N PRO A 300 -5.63 -13.55 28.08
CA PRO A 300 -4.48 -14.18 28.71
C PRO A 300 -3.14 -13.60 28.24
N PHE A 301 -3.13 -12.72 27.24
CA PHE A 301 -1.91 -12.29 26.55
C PHE A 301 -1.13 -11.17 27.27
N ASN A 302 -1.61 -10.67 28.39
CA ASN A 302 -0.81 -9.86 29.32
C ASN A 302 0.28 -10.72 30.01
N ASP A 303 0.10 -12.05 30.13
CA ASP A 303 1.12 -12.97 30.60
C ASP A 303 2.02 -13.46 29.45
N VAL A 304 3.35 -13.36 29.63
CA VAL A 304 4.33 -13.79 28.65
C VAL A 304 4.29 -15.30 28.38
N ARG A 305 3.88 -16.12 29.37
CA ARG A 305 3.79 -17.57 29.23
C ARG A 305 2.66 -17.95 28.25
N ALA A 306 1.52 -17.27 28.30
CA ALA A 306 0.45 -17.46 27.32
C ALA A 306 0.90 -17.11 25.89
N ARG A 307 1.65 -16.02 25.70
CA ARG A 307 2.21 -15.66 24.40
C ARG A 307 3.23 -16.67 23.88
N ARG A 308 4.13 -17.16 24.77
CA ARG A 308 5.11 -18.20 24.43
C ARG A 308 4.44 -19.53 24.10
N ALA A 309 3.34 -19.88 24.78
CA ALA A 309 2.56 -21.08 24.46
C ALA A 309 2.04 -21.06 23.01
N VAL A 310 1.56 -19.91 22.54
CA VAL A 310 1.16 -19.76 21.13
C VAL A 310 2.36 -19.97 20.19
N LEU A 311 3.52 -19.37 20.46
CA LEU A 311 4.72 -19.55 19.65
C LEU A 311 5.21 -21.00 19.61
N MET A 312 5.15 -21.74 20.71
CA MET A 312 5.55 -23.15 20.77
C MET A 312 4.69 -24.06 19.90
N ALA A 313 3.43 -23.69 19.70
CA ALA A 313 2.47 -24.48 18.90
C ALA A 313 2.38 -24.00 17.45
N LEU A 314 3.00 -22.85 17.10
CA LEU A 314 2.92 -22.25 15.78
C LEU A 314 3.74 -23.07 14.77
N ASP A 315 3.14 -23.30 13.61
CA ASP A 315 3.78 -23.91 12.44
C ASP A 315 3.61 -22.98 11.24
N GLN A 316 4.70 -22.38 10.80
CA GLN A 316 4.67 -21.41 9.69
C GLN A 316 4.23 -22.06 8.36
N GLU A 317 4.60 -23.33 8.13
CA GLU A 317 4.22 -24.05 6.92
C GLU A 317 2.69 -24.22 6.83
N GLU A 318 2.01 -24.50 7.93
CA GLU A 318 0.56 -24.64 7.98
C GLU A 318 -0.16 -23.33 7.56
N TYR A 319 0.35 -22.18 8.00
CA TYR A 319 -0.14 -20.87 7.56
C TYR A 319 0.13 -20.65 6.08
N MET A 320 1.33 -20.93 5.62
CA MET A 320 1.70 -20.67 4.23
C MET A 320 0.94 -21.58 3.27
N ARG A 321 0.76 -22.87 3.60
CA ARG A 321 -0.07 -23.78 2.80
C ARG A 321 -1.53 -23.31 2.70
N ALA A 322 -2.07 -22.74 3.76
CA ALA A 322 -3.43 -22.17 3.72
C ALA A 322 -3.55 -20.92 2.83
N ILE A 323 -2.46 -20.21 2.59
CA ILE A 323 -2.43 -18.97 1.79
C ILE A 323 -2.06 -19.23 0.33
N VAL A 324 -0.99 -20.00 0.08
CA VAL A 324 -0.38 -20.17 -1.24
C VAL A 324 -0.43 -21.61 -1.75
N GLY A 325 -1.06 -22.53 -1.01
CA GLY A 325 -1.09 -23.96 -1.36
C GLY A 325 0.28 -24.62 -1.22
N ASP A 326 0.57 -25.57 -2.11
CA ASP A 326 1.82 -26.33 -2.08
C ASP A 326 2.97 -25.69 -2.89
N ASP A 327 2.81 -24.44 -3.35
CA ASP A 327 3.84 -23.72 -4.10
C ASP A 327 4.89 -23.13 -3.13
N ASN A 328 5.97 -23.88 -2.91
CA ASN A 328 7.07 -23.50 -2.02
C ASN A 328 7.91 -22.31 -2.54
N ASP A 329 7.76 -21.90 -3.79
CA ASP A 329 8.45 -20.73 -4.33
C ASP A 329 7.82 -19.41 -3.86
N LEU A 330 6.56 -19.47 -3.41
CA LEU A 330 5.79 -18.30 -2.97
C LEU A 330 5.94 -17.97 -1.48
N TRP A 331 6.67 -18.77 -0.71
CA TRP A 331 6.89 -18.49 0.71
C TRP A 331 8.25 -18.94 1.21
N LYS A 332 8.66 -18.38 2.33
CA LYS A 332 9.91 -18.73 3.04
C LYS A 332 9.64 -18.78 4.54
N PRO A 333 10.24 -19.72 5.29
CA PRO A 333 10.18 -19.69 6.74
C PRO A 333 10.87 -18.42 7.26
N LEU A 334 10.28 -17.81 8.29
CA LEU A 334 10.79 -16.62 8.94
C LEU A 334 11.17 -16.94 10.39
N PRO A 335 12.39 -17.44 10.65
CA PRO A 335 12.86 -17.71 12.01
C PRO A 335 13.33 -16.46 12.76
N GLY A 336 13.30 -15.29 12.13
CA GLY A 336 13.66 -13.99 12.69
C GLY A 336 12.50 -13.01 12.70
N PHE A 337 12.79 -11.77 13.10
CA PHE A 337 11.80 -10.69 13.11
C PHE A 337 11.73 -9.94 11.76
N PHE A 338 12.86 -9.79 11.07
CA PHE A 338 12.95 -9.10 9.78
C PHE A 338 13.04 -10.11 8.63
N THR A 339 12.56 -9.72 7.45
CA THR A 339 12.57 -10.57 6.25
C THR A 339 14.00 -10.96 5.85
N PRO A 340 14.25 -12.23 5.51
CA PRO A 340 15.52 -12.67 4.95
C PRO A 340 15.90 -11.86 3.70
N GLY A 341 17.18 -11.47 3.62
CA GLY A 341 17.69 -10.63 2.53
C GLY A 341 17.63 -9.12 2.80
N THR A 342 17.05 -8.69 3.94
CA THR A 342 17.08 -7.28 4.36
C THR A 342 18.29 -6.99 5.28
N PRO A 343 18.79 -5.73 5.34
CA PRO A 343 19.93 -5.38 6.17
C PRO A 343 19.78 -5.63 7.67
N LEU A 344 18.55 -5.72 8.17
CA LEU A 344 18.24 -5.93 9.58
C LEU A 344 17.94 -7.40 9.90
N TYR A 345 17.95 -8.29 8.91
CA TYR A 345 17.68 -9.71 9.13
C TYR A 345 18.70 -10.35 10.06
N ASN A 346 18.19 -11.03 11.05
CA ASN A 346 18.91 -11.94 11.92
C ASN A 346 17.90 -12.95 12.51
N GLU A 347 18.40 -14.03 13.10
CA GLU A 347 17.57 -15.10 13.64
C GLU A 347 17.62 -15.16 15.18
N GLU A 348 18.16 -14.14 15.83
CA GLU A 348 18.25 -14.04 17.27
C GLU A 348 16.88 -14.07 17.92
N GLY A 349 16.67 -14.96 18.90
CA GLY A 349 15.38 -15.19 19.57
C GLY A 349 14.36 -16.00 18.75
N GLY A 350 14.75 -16.46 17.56
CA GLY A 350 13.89 -17.25 16.66
C GLY A 350 13.97 -18.76 16.80
N GLU A 351 14.72 -19.26 17.76
CA GLU A 351 14.99 -20.70 17.99
C GLU A 351 13.69 -21.50 18.17
N ILE A 352 12.71 -20.90 18.84
CA ILE A 352 11.39 -21.52 19.08
C ILE A 352 10.61 -21.80 17.78
N LEU A 353 10.90 -21.05 16.70
CA LEU A 353 10.25 -21.19 15.39
C LEU A 353 10.98 -22.17 14.45
N LYS A 354 12.19 -22.64 14.81
CA LYS A 354 13.01 -23.56 14.00
C LYS A 354 12.76 -25.02 14.33
N GLY A 355 12.20 -25.30 15.48
CA GLY A 355 11.94 -26.66 15.98
C GLY A 355 10.61 -27.23 15.51
N LYS A 356 10.38 -28.51 15.88
CA LYS A 356 9.05 -29.09 15.77
C LYS A 356 8.13 -28.43 16.78
N ARG A 357 6.88 -28.09 16.34
CA ARG A 357 5.88 -27.55 17.25
C ARG A 357 5.62 -28.47 18.42
N ASP A 358 5.53 -27.89 19.61
CA ASP A 358 5.25 -28.60 20.86
C ASP A 358 3.89 -28.20 21.43
N VAL A 359 2.83 -28.82 20.94
CA VAL A 359 1.45 -28.59 21.40
C VAL A 359 1.27 -29.02 22.85
N ALA A 360 1.95 -30.08 23.30
CA ALA A 360 1.82 -30.56 24.67
C ALA A 360 2.47 -29.57 25.66
N GLY A 361 3.68 -29.15 25.39
CA GLY A 361 4.35 -28.10 26.16
C GLY A 361 3.59 -26.77 26.15
N ALA A 362 3.00 -26.38 24.98
CA ALA A 362 2.18 -25.20 24.88
C ALA A 362 0.95 -25.23 25.80
N LYS A 363 0.23 -26.37 25.85
CA LYS A 363 -0.90 -26.58 26.80
C LYS A 363 -0.48 -26.43 28.25
N LYS A 364 0.66 -27.00 28.61
CA LYS A 364 1.20 -26.94 29.98
C LYS A 364 1.55 -25.49 30.33
N LEU A 365 2.27 -24.77 29.42
CA LEU A 365 2.69 -23.40 29.64
C LEU A 365 1.49 -22.46 29.71
N LEU A 366 0.44 -22.71 28.92
CA LEU A 366 -0.81 -21.94 28.97
C LEU A 366 -1.51 -22.12 30.32
N ALA A 367 -1.59 -23.35 30.85
CA ALA A 367 -2.15 -23.61 32.17
C ALA A 367 -1.34 -22.90 33.28
N GLU A 368 -0.01 -22.91 33.19
CA GLU A 368 0.89 -22.22 34.12
C GLU A 368 0.73 -20.71 34.09
N SER A 369 0.21 -20.12 32.97
CA SER A 369 -0.08 -18.68 32.87
C SER A 369 -1.30 -18.24 33.68
N GLY A 370 -2.06 -19.21 34.26
CA GLY A 370 -3.29 -18.91 34.97
C GLY A 370 -4.52 -18.78 34.09
N TYR A 371 -4.43 -19.25 32.84
CA TYR A 371 -5.59 -19.24 31.95
C TYR A 371 -6.67 -20.21 32.45
N THR A 372 -7.89 -19.71 32.63
CA THR A 372 -9.02 -20.44 33.22
C THR A 372 -10.24 -20.52 32.27
N ASN A 373 -9.97 -20.65 30.95
CA ASN A 373 -11.00 -20.79 29.92
C ASN A 373 -11.81 -19.50 29.62
N GLN A 374 -11.30 -18.33 29.98
CA GLN A 374 -11.92 -17.05 29.56
C GLN A 374 -11.91 -16.93 28.01
N PRO A 375 -12.94 -16.31 27.41
CA PRO A 375 -13.00 -16.16 25.96
C PRO A 375 -11.80 -15.35 25.42
N VAL A 376 -11.23 -15.84 24.32
CA VAL A 376 -10.18 -15.16 23.56
C VAL A 376 -10.78 -14.73 22.22
N THR A 377 -11.04 -13.45 22.07
CA THR A 377 -11.61 -12.91 20.83
C THR A 377 -10.55 -12.87 19.73
N CYS A 378 -10.80 -13.60 18.64
CA CYS A 378 -9.99 -13.61 17.42
C CYS A 378 -10.73 -12.85 16.32
N VAL A 379 -10.30 -11.62 16.00
CA VAL A 379 -10.94 -10.77 14.98
C VAL A 379 -10.26 -11.02 13.63
N VAL A 380 -11.06 -11.37 12.60
CA VAL A 380 -10.56 -11.80 11.29
C VAL A 380 -11.29 -11.07 10.16
N ALA A 381 -10.52 -10.47 9.25
CA ALA A 381 -11.05 -9.85 8.03
C ALA A 381 -11.42 -10.92 7.00
N GLN A 382 -12.70 -11.06 6.70
CA GLN A 382 -13.22 -12.10 5.79
C GLN A 382 -13.19 -11.70 4.31
N ASP A 383 -13.14 -10.40 4.04
CA ASP A 383 -13.07 -9.80 2.70
C ASP A 383 -11.66 -9.80 2.09
N GLN A 384 -10.65 -10.28 2.86
CA GLN A 384 -9.26 -10.39 2.43
C GLN A 384 -8.83 -11.87 2.48
N PRO A 385 -8.69 -12.59 1.34
CA PRO A 385 -8.44 -14.02 1.30
C PRO A 385 -7.23 -14.46 2.13
N ILE A 386 -6.11 -13.72 2.05
CA ILE A 386 -4.88 -14.00 2.80
C ILE A 386 -5.13 -13.87 4.31
N LEU A 387 -5.79 -12.78 4.73
CA LEU A 387 -6.07 -12.53 6.16
C LEU A 387 -7.11 -13.52 6.71
N LYS A 388 -8.08 -13.90 5.88
CA LYS A 388 -9.04 -14.95 6.22
C LYS A 388 -8.33 -16.27 6.49
N ALA A 389 -7.49 -16.73 5.56
CA ALA A 389 -6.74 -17.98 5.72
C ALA A 389 -5.85 -17.95 6.96
N GLN A 390 -5.11 -16.86 7.21
CA GLN A 390 -4.31 -16.69 8.43
C GLN A 390 -5.17 -16.73 9.70
N GLY A 391 -6.32 -16.08 9.68
CA GLY A 391 -7.25 -16.04 10.82
C GLY A 391 -7.84 -17.41 11.15
N ASP A 392 -8.23 -18.17 10.12
CA ASP A 392 -8.79 -19.52 10.29
C ASP A 392 -7.75 -20.46 10.91
N VAL A 393 -6.50 -20.46 10.40
CA VAL A 393 -5.39 -21.25 10.98
C VAL A 393 -5.06 -20.81 12.40
N THR A 394 -5.07 -19.47 12.66
CA THR A 394 -4.84 -18.95 14.02
C THR A 394 -5.91 -19.41 15.00
N ALA A 395 -7.18 -19.33 14.61
CA ALA A 395 -8.28 -19.77 15.47
C ALA A 395 -8.18 -21.27 15.79
N ASP A 396 -7.80 -22.10 14.82
CA ASP A 396 -7.57 -23.52 15.02
C ASP A 396 -6.37 -23.80 15.95
N LEU A 397 -5.24 -23.12 15.73
CA LEU A 397 -4.06 -23.19 16.60
C LEU A 397 -4.41 -22.87 18.06
N LEU A 398 -5.14 -21.77 18.31
CA LEU A 398 -5.55 -21.38 19.66
C LEU A 398 -6.46 -22.43 20.31
N LYS A 399 -7.41 -23.00 19.56
CA LYS A 399 -8.25 -24.11 20.04
C LYS A 399 -7.42 -25.36 20.33
N ARG A 400 -6.46 -25.72 19.50
CA ARG A 400 -5.57 -26.88 19.70
C ARG A 400 -4.77 -26.81 20.99
N ILE A 401 -4.36 -25.62 21.41
CA ILE A 401 -3.65 -25.43 22.69
C ILE A 401 -4.60 -25.30 23.90
N GLY A 402 -5.92 -25.34 23.68
CA GLY A 402 -6.93 -25.31 24.74
C GLY A 402 -7.53 -23.97 25.07
N MET A 403 -7.41 -22.97 24.16
CA MET A 403 -8.08 -21.68 24.36
C MET A 403 -9.55 -21.73 23.91
N ASN A 404 -10.41 -21.04 24.64
CA ASN A 404 -11.80 -20.80 24.29
C ASN A 404 -11.90 -19.65 23.31
N VAL A 405 -11.95 -19.95 22.00
CA VAL A 405 -11.87 -18.94 20.94
C VAL A 405 -13.25 -18.41 20.58
N ASP A 406 -13.43 -17.10 20.76
CA ASP A 406 -14.54 -16.30 20.22
C ASP A 406 -14.12 -15.74 18.84
N PHE A 407 -14.55 -16.38 17.76
CA PHE A 407 -14.18 -16.02 16.39
C PHE A 407 -15.10 -14.92 15.86
N VAL A 408 -14.55 -13.72 15.63
CA VAL A 408 -15.29 -12.55 15.12
C VAL A 408 -14.90 -12.28 13.68
N ALA A 409 -15.80 -12.65 12.76
CA ALA A 409 -15.69 -12.33 11.34
C ALA A 409 -16.13 -10.88 11.08
N THR A 410 -15.31 -10.10 10.37
CA THR A 410 -15.62 -8.71 10.01
C THR A 410 -14.91 -8.35 8.69
N ASP A 411 -15.03 -7.09 8.25
CA ASP A 411 -14.30 -6.57 7.11
C ASP A 411 -12.96 -5.93 7.52
N TRP A 412 -12.04 -5.77 6.55
CA TRP A 412 -10.72 -5.19 6.79
C TRP A 412 -10.78 -3.73 7.25
N GLY A 413 -11.71 -2.95 6.71
CA GLY A 413 -11.91 -1.56 7.11
C GLY A 413 -12.23 -1.42 8.61
N THR A 414 -13.03 -2.34 9.12
CA THR A 414 -13.40 -2.42 10.53
C THR A 414 -12.26 -2.95 11.41
N THR A 415 -11.52 -3.98 10.96
CA THR A 415 -10.38 -4.52 11.72
C THR A 415 -9.22 -3.54 11.82
N GLY A 416 -8.97 -2.77 10.76
CA GLY A 416 -7.86 -1.82 10.67
C GLY A 416 -8.10 -0.47 11.36
N CYS A 417 -9.31 -0.23 11.87
CA CYS A 417 -9.66 1.04 12.53
C CYS A 417 -9.33 0.99 14.03
N PRO A 418 -8.41 1.85 14.55
CA PRO A 418 -8.10 1.92 15.98
C PRO A 418 -9.30 2.28 16.87
N SER A 419 -10.35 2.87 16.29
CA SER A 419 -11.58 3.27 16.97
C SER A 419 -12.71 2.24 16.87
N SER A 420 -12.45 1.03 16.32
CA SER A 420 -13.49 0.02 16.23
C SER A 420 -13.91 -0.39 17.65
N LYS A 421 -15.15 -0.06 17.99
CA LYS A 421 -15.80 -0.38 19.27
C LYS A 421 -15.87 -1.90 19.53
N ILE A 422 -15.55 -2.73 18.53
CA ILE A 422 -15.53 -4.19 18.62
C ILE A 422 -14.54 -4.67 19.68
N LEU A 423 -13.40 -3.97 19.84
CA LEU A 423 -12.39 -4.31 20.85
C LEU A 423 -12.71 -3.79 22.26
N GLY A 424 -13.63 -2.84 22.38
CA GLY A 424 -13.98 -2.19 23.68
C GLY A 424 -15.32 -2.59 24.27
N GLN A 425 -16.27 -3.12 23.49
CA GLN A 425 -17.63 -3.38 23.96
C GLN A 425 -17.86 -4.75 24.60
N ARG A 426 -16.88 -5.67 24.59
CA ARG A 426 -16.99 -6.99 25.25
C ARG A 426 -16.08 -7.18 26.47
N ALA A 427 -15.45 -6.11 26.95
CA ALA A 427 -14.64 -6.11 28.17
C ALA A 427 -15.40 -5.61 29.41
N GLY A 428 -16.74 -5.65 29.37
CA GLY A 428 -17.62 -5.35 30.49
C GLY A 428 -18.34 -6.57 31.00
#